data_b25254ebe7b3784fed938e9e325c8085
#
_entry.id   b25254ebe7b3784fed938e9e325c8085
#
_cell.length_a   1.000
_cell.length_b   1.000
_cell.length_c   1.000
_cell.angle_alpha   90.00
_cell.angle_beta   90.00
_cell.angle_gamma   90.00
#
_symmetry.space_group_name_H-M   'P 1'
#
loop_
_entity.id
_entity.type
_entity.pdbx_description
1 polymer ?
#
loop_
_entity_poly.entity_id
_entity_poly.type
_entity_poly.pdbx_seq_one_letter_code
_entity_poly.pdbx_strand_id
1 'polypeptide(L)'
;MEHENMSYPEAVRWLGRKYGIEVEEREETIEEKQARLKRESLLIVNEKVHDLYRMEFLNDKAAQNYAYKRWGKKYCDEISIGFAPQEGKSLSRLPLQRAFLEELGLINKQGYDFFQHRIVIPIRSRFQHIIGFIARVMDDSQPKYLNSKESLLYNKRSTLFGLDVAWKAAGRERKLYLVEGAPDCMRLQLIGMGNAVADLGSNWTAEQFALIHKAADRVCFLPDSDPPKDGEAFGTGISAVMKAGRMSMEQGLIVSVKEIPEGKDGEKQDPDSYFQTMQTFRDAEETDLVLWMAAKLFVRSQNTEQKSDAVKQVAYLLTFVEDDTKLSMYIDALTRYHRGKLFWKKAIESELARKGQPKEQETDTHRRYGFWTEHSKYYSTTEKGGIYEWSNFTMQPLFHIKDPLMAKRIYVLQNELGVKELVELEQEDLISLQKFKQKVESLGNFVWKAGDKELTKLKCYLYEKTETAMQVKQFGWNRKGFYAFGNGIFDGKSFHAVDDYGIVRLGDKGNYYLPAYSKIYKEKTDYFKFERQFVHLHFSMVSLHEFTRQLFLVFGDNGRVGFCFYLATLFRDIVRLASRSFPILDL
;
A
#
# COMPACT_ATOMS: atom_id res chain seq x y z
N MET A 1 -0.64 -22.45 13.32
CA MET A 1 -1.12 -21.10 12.96
C MET A 1 -2.64 -21.01 13.04
N GLU A 2 -3.39 -21.84 12.34
CA GLU A 2 -4.87 -21.74 12.29
C GLU A 2 -5.60 -22.21 13.56
N HIS A 3 -5.03 -23.16 14.32
CA HIS A 3 -5.66 -23.68 15.54
C HIS A 3 -5.44 -22.84 16.80
N GLU A 4 -4.38 -22.01 16.83
CA GLU A 4 -3.96 -21.30 18.05
C GLU A 4 -3.95 -19.77 17.85
N ASN A 5 -4.50 -19.27 16.75
CA ASN A 5 -4.55 -17.83 16.38
C ASN A 5 -3.18 -17.11 16.46
N MET A 6 -2.10 -17.83 16.13
CA MET A 6 -0.74 -17.32 16.18
C MET A 6 -0.33 -16.67 14.86
N SER A 7 0.41 -15.59 14.94
CA SER A 7 1.11 -15.02 13.76
C SER A 7 2.20 -16.00 13.29
N TYR A 8 2.70 -15.81 12.04
CA TYR A 8 3.77 -16.66 11.51
C TYR A 8 5.02 -16.70 12.41
N PRO A 9 5.55 -15.58 12.91
CA PRO A 9 6.70 -15.60 13.83
C PRO A 9 6.40 -16.35 15.15
N GLU A 10 5.19 -16.16 15.71
CA GLU A 10 4.78 -16.87 16.92
C GLU A 10 4.65 -18.39 16.70
N ALA A 11 4.09 -18.78 15.57
CA ALA A 11 3.97 -20.18 15.20
C ALA A 11 5.35 -20.84 14.98
N VAL A 12 6.29 -20.13 14.35
CA VAL A 12 7.67 -20.60 14.15
C VAL A 12 8.38 -20.78 15.49
N ARG A 13 8.25 -19.81 16.42
CA ARG A 13 8.81 -19.92 17.78
C ARG A 13 8.19 -21.07 18.56
N TRP A 14 6.87 -21.22 18.47
CA TRP A 14 6.16 -22.31 19.14
C TRP A 14 6.60 -23.69 18.60
N LEU A 15 6.71 -23.82 17.27
CA LEU A 15 7.22 -25.04 16.65
C LEU A 15 8.68 -25.30 17.01
N GLY A 16 9.53 -24.27 16.98
CA GLY A 16 10.92 -24.38 17.41
C GLY A 16 11.04 -24.92 18.83
N ARG A 17 10.29 -24.32 19.78
CA ARG A 17 10.24 -24.80 21.17
C ARG A 17 9.70 -26.22 21.30
N LYS A 18 8.64 -26.55 20.55
CA LYS A 18 8.00 -27.87 20.61
C LYS A 18 8.89 -28.99 20.09
N TYR A 19 9.69 -28.72 19.07
CA TYR A 19 10.54 -29.71 18.42
C TYR A 19 12.04 -29.57 18.74
N GLY A 20 12.41 -28.66 19.66
CA GLY A 20 13.79 -28.43 20.06
C GLY A 20 14.69 -27.89 18.96
N ILE A 21 14.10 -27.19 17.98
CA ILE A 21 14.81 -26.55 16.88
C ILE A 21 15.12 -25.10 17.28
N GLU A 22 16.38 -24.75 17.29
CA GLU A 22 16.80 -23.38 17.55
C GLU A 22 16.41 -22.50 16.36
N VAL A 23 15.52 -21.52 16.59
CA VAL A 23 15.08 -20.56 15.58
C VAL A 23 16.02 -19.37 15.70
N GLU A 24 16.85 -19.15 14.68
CA GLU A 24 17.65 -17.92 14.60
C GLU A 24 16.70 -16.72 14.53
N GLU A 25 16.61 -15.97 15.63
CA GLU A 25 15.86 -14.71 15.67
C GLU A 25 16.78 -13.59 15.18
N ARG A 26 16.42 -12.99 14.03
CA ARG A 26 16.98 -11.70 13.67
C ARG A 26 16.54 -10.70 14.74
N GLU A 27 17.46 -10.04 15.39
CA GLU A 27 17.16 -8.95 16.32
C GLU A 27 16.34 -7.88 15.58
N GLU A 28 15.12 -7.62 16.11
CA GLU A 28 14.30 -6.53 15.61
C GLU A 28 15.06 -5.20 15.77
N THR A 29 15.06 -4.38 14.75
CA THR A 29 15.56 -3.01 14.89
C THR A 29 14.69 -2.24 15.89
N ILE A 30 15.23 -1.18 16.48
CA ILE A 30 14.48 -0.33 17.42
C ILE A 30 13.21 0.22 16.75
N GLU A 31 13.30 0.56 15.47
CA GLU A 31 12.18 1.07 14.65
C GLU A 31 11.12 0.01 14.41
N GLU A 32 11.52 -1.22 14.04
CA GLU A 32 10.60 -2.37 13.87
C GLU A 32 9.86 -2.69 15.18
N LYS A 33 10.58 -2.69 16.31
CA LYS A 33 10.00 -2.89 17.64
C LYS A 33 9.00 -1.78 18.02
N GLN A 34 9.34 -0.52 17.75
CA GLN A 34 8.42 0.61 17.99
C GLN A 34 7.17 0.53 17.13
N ALA A 35 7.32 0.20 15.84
CA ALA A 35 6.19 0.04 14.92
C ALA A 35 5.27 -1.11 15.36
N ARG A 36 5.83 -2.24 15.81
CA ARG A 36 5.07 -3.37 16.33
C ARG A 36 4.31 -3.00 17.62
N LEU A 37 4.98 -2.38 18.60
CA LEU A 37 4.36 -1.95 19.85
C LEU A 37 3.25 -0.92 19.62
N LYS A 38 3.46 0.00 18.66
CA LYS A 38 2.44 0.96 18.26
C LYS A 38 1.22 0.25 17.67
N ARG A 39 1.43 -0.71 16.76
CA ARG A 39 0.35 -1.49 16.15
C ARG A 39 -0.44 -2.27 17.22
N GLU A 40 0.25 -2.93 18.15
CA GLU A 40 -0.37 -3.65 19.27
C GLU A 40 -1.21 -2.70 20.15
N SER A 41 -0.69 -1.52 20.46
CA SER A 41 -1.42 -0.50 21.21
C SER A 41 -2.70 -0.05 20.52
N LEU A 42 -2.65 0.18 19.20
CA LEU A 42 -3.82 0.55 18.42
C LEU A 42 -4.86 -0.57 18.35
N LEU A 43 -4.45 -1.84 18.27
CA LEU A 43 -5.37 -2.98 18.34
C LEU A 43 -6.10 -3.02 19.69
N ILE A 44 -5.39 -2.83 20.80
CA ILE A 44 -5.99 -2.77 22.15
C ILE A 44 -7.01 -1.61 22.22
N VAL A 45 -6.72 -0.47 21.61
CA VAL A 45 -7.65 0.66 21.56
C VAL A 45 -8.93 0.28 20.82
N ASN A 46 -8.83 -0.35 19.63
CA ASN A 46 -10.00 -0.80 18.89
C ASN A 46 -10.86 -1.81 19.67
N GLU A 47 -10.23 -2.77 20.37
CA GLU A 47 -10.96 -3.73 21.21
C GLU A 47 -11.73 -3.01 22.34
N LYS A 48 -11.09 -2.09 23.06
CA LYS A 48 -11.76 -1.32 24.13
C LYS A 48 -12.89 -0.43 23.62
N VAL A 49 -12.73 0.16 22.43
CA VAL A 49 -13.77 0.95 21.78
C VAL A 49 -14.94 0.05 21.38
N HIS A 50 -14.64 -1.13 20.86
CA HIS A 50 -15.67 -2.12 20.53
C HIS A 50 -16.42 -2.60 21.77
N ASP A 51 -15.73 -2.87 22.89
CA ASP A 51 -16.36 -3.26 24.16
C ASP A 51 -17.35 -2.18 24.62
N LEU A 52 -16.99 -0.89 24.51
CA LEU A 52 -17.92 0.20 24.81
C LEU A 52 -19.14 0.16 23.88
N TYR A 53 -18.93 0.08 22.56
CA TYR A 53 -20.06 0.02 21.62
C TYR A 53 -20.94 -1.22 21.84
N ARG A 54 -20.35 -2.35 22.25
CA ARG A 54 -21.11 -3.55 22.61
C ARG A 54 -21.94 -3.34 23.87
N MET A 55 -21.38 -2.71 24.88
CA MET A 55 -22.09 -2.35 26.11
C MET A 55 -23.27 -1.39 25.81
N GLU A 56 -23.04 -0.34 25.01
CA GLU A 56 -24.08 0.60 24.60
C GLU A 56 -25.20 -0.12 23.82
N PHE A 57 -24.86 -1.07 22.93
CA PHE A 57 -25.84 -1.89 22.22
C PHE A 57 -26.69 -2.73 23.15
N LEU A 58 -26.10 -3.34 24.18
CA LEU A 58 -26.83 -4.16 25.15
C LEU A 58 -27.75 -3.33 26.05
N ASN A 59 -27.51 -2.03 26.17
CA ASN A 59 -28.33 -1.11 26.95
C ASN A 59 -29.40 -0.38 26.10
N ASP A 60 -29.28 -0.35 24.77
CA ASP A 60 -30.22 0.35 23.88
C ASP A 60 -31.20 -0.63 23.22
N LYS A 61 -32.46 -0.59 23.65
CA LYS A 61 -33.53 -1.46 23.12
C LYS A 61 -33.88 -1.14 21.66
N ALA A 62 -33.78 0.11 21.23
CA ALA A 62 -34.08 0.50 19.86
C ALA A 62 -33.04 -0.06 18.89
N ALA A 63 -31.75 0.06 19.24
CA ALA A 63 -30.64 -0.52 18.49
C ALA A 63 -30.75 -2.05 18.42
N GLN A 64 -31.06 -2.71 19.55
CA GLN A 64 -31.29 -4.16 19.58
C GLN A 64 -32.46 -4.58 18.68
N ASN A 65 -33.63 -3.92 18.80
CA ASN A 65 -34.79 -4.25 17.99
C ASN A 65 -34.52 -4.10 16.51
N TYR A 66 -33.79 -3.03 16.10
CA TYR A 66 -33.41 -2.80 14.72
C TYR A 66 -32.49 -3.92 14.20
N ALA A 67 -31.41 -4.19 14.93
CA ALA A 67 -30.40 -5.17 14.50
C ALA A 67 -30.96 -6.60 14.52
N TYR A 68 -31.71 -6.97 15.56
CA TYR A 68 -32.30 -8.32 15.68
C TYR A 68 -33.40 -8.60 14.64
N LYS A 69 -34.18 -7.59 14.28
CA LYS A 69 -35.16 -7.70 13.18
C LYS A 69 -34.47 -7.95 11.83
N ARG A 70 -33.29 -7.33 11.62
CA ARG A 70 -32.57 -7.39 10.35
C ARG A 70 -31.71 -8.65 10.20
N TRP A 71 -30.95 -9.02 11.24
CA TRP A 71 -29.95 -10.08 11.17
C TRP A 71 -30.17 -11.24 12.15
N GLY A 72 -31.17 -11.16 12.98
CA GLY A 72 -31.44 -12.14 14.03
C GLY A 72 -30.52 -11.99 15.26
N LYS A 73 -31.03 -12.31 16.44
CA LYS A 73 -30.29 -12.14 17.70
C LYS A 73 -29.01 -12.97 17.72
N LYS A 74 -29.11 -14.26 17.38
CA LYS A 74 -27.95 -15.18 17.42
C LYS A 74 -26.77 -14.66 16.60
N TYR A 75 -27.00 -14.26 15.37
CA TYR A 75 -25.95 -13.75 14.48
C TYR A 75 -25.37 -12.41 14.97
N CYS A 76 -26.22 -11.48 15.46
CA CYS A 76 -25.77 -10.22 16.06
C CYS A 76 -24.83 -10.44 17.27
N ASP A 77 -25.11 -11.48 18.06
CA ASP A 77 -24.26 -11.84 19.21
C ASP A 77 -22.95 -12.51 18.75
N GLU A 78 -22.99 -13.39 17.75
CA GLU A 78 -21.81 -14.06 17.18
C GLU A 78 -20.80 -13.07 16.60
N ILE A 79 -21.24 -12.07 15.81
CA ILE A 79 -20.36 -11.05 15.23
C ILE A 79 -20.10 -9.88 16.18
N SER A 80 -20.74 -9.87 17.35
CA SER A 80 -20.59 -8.86 18.39
C SER A 80 -20.93 -7.44 17.92
N ILE A 81 -22.14 -7.24 17.35
CA ILE A 81 -22.63 -5.92 16.93
C ILE A 81 -22.65 -4.94 18.11
N GLY A 82 -22.18 -3.73 17.88
CA GLY A 82 -22.20 -2.61 18.81
C GLY A 82 -23.17 -1.49 18.40
N PHE A 83 -23.25 -0.46 19.21
CA PHE A 83 -24.02 0.76 18.95
C PHE A 83 -23.20 1.99 19.37
N ALA A 84 -23.10 2.97 18.50
CA ALA A 84 -22.53 4.27 18.79
C ALA A 84 -23.68 5.23 19.16
N PRO A 85 -23.74 5.72 20.41
CA PRO A 85 -24.83 6.58 20.85
C PRO A 85 -24.80 7.97 20.20
N GLN A 86 -25.90 8.71 20.33
CA GLN A 86 -26.05 10.02 19.70
C GLN A 86 -25.21 11.13 20.35
N GLU A 87 -24.78 10.96 21.59
CA GLU A 87 -24.07 12.00 22.38
C GLU A 87 -22.80 12.52 21.72
N GLY A 88 -22.16 11.74 20.84
CA GLY A 88 -20.97 12.14 20.10
C GLY A 88 -19.69 12.35 20.91
N LYS A 89 -19.67 11.89 22.19
CA LYS A 89 -18.52 11.94 23.09
C LYS A 89 -18.41 10.68 23.96
N SER A 90 -18.99 9.58 23.53
CA SER A 90 -18.99 8.33 24.29
C SER A 90 -17.58 7.78 24.50
N LEU A 91 -16.69 7.94 23.51
CA LEU A 91 -15.30 7.47 23.58
C LEU A 91 -14.46 8.23 24.61
N SER A 92 -14.85 9.46 24.98
CA SER A 92 -14.16 10.22 26.03
C SER A 92 -14.30 9.60 27.44
N ARG A 93 -15.21 8.65 27.62
CA ARG A 93 -15.40 7.90 28.87
C ARG A 93 -14.32 6.83 29.08
N LEU A 94 -13.62 6.45 28.00
CA LEU A 94 -12.58 5.42 28.06
C LEU A 94 -11.26 6.02 28.55
N PRO A 95 -10.50 5.31 29.42
CA PRO A 95 -9.18 5.73 29.86
C PRO A 95 -8.13 5.47 28.76
N LEU A 96 -8.33 6.07 27.58
CA LEU A 96 -7.49 5.89 26.39
C LEU A 96 -6.80 7.20 26.04
N GLN A 97 -5.59 7.10 25.49
CA GLN A 97 -4.89 8.26 24.99
C GLN A 97 -5.62 8.82 23.75
N ARG A 98 -5.98 10.08 23.81
CA ARG A 98 -6.67 10.78 22.74
C ARG A 98 -5.96 10.67 21.38
N ALA A 99 -4.63 10.72 21.38
CA ALA A 99 -3.81 10.62 20.17
C ALA A 99 -4.08 9.32 19.39
N PHE A 100 -4.28 8.19 20.08
CA PHE A 100 -4.60 6.92 19.42
C PHE A 100 -6.00 6.89 18.83
N LEU A 101 -6.97 7.50 19.50
CA LEU A 101 -8.34 7.63 18.97
C LEU A 101 -8.38 8.53 17.73
N GLU A 102 -7.61 9.62 17.71
CA GLU A 102 -7.46 10.51 16.56
C GLU A 102 -6.73 9.80 15.39
N GLU A 103 -5.67 9.04 15.66
CA GLU A 103 -4.92 8.29 14.67
C GLU A 103 -5.77 7.19 14.01
N LEU A 104 -6.61 6.51 14.77
CA LEU A 104 -7.58 5.54 14.25
C LEU A 104 -8.79 6.21 13.57
N GLY A 105 -8.88 7.54 13.63
CA GLY A 105 -9.98 8.30 13.07
C GLY A 105 -11.33 8.05 13.78
N LEU A 106 -11.30 7.56 15.02
CA LEU A 106 -12.48 7.29 15.84
C LEU A 106 -13.05 8.56 16.46
N ILE A 107 -12.22 9.59 16.63
CA ILE A 107 -12.64 10.93 17.02
C ILE A 107 -12.06 11.97 16.06
N ASN A 108 -12.69 13.13 16.00
CA ASN A 108 -12.14 14.28 15.28
C ASN A 108 -11.22 15.13 16.17
N LYS A 109 -10.59 16.18 15.59
CA LYS A 109 -9.69 17.10 16.32
C LYS A 109 -10.37 17.87 17.45
N GLN A 110 -11.69 17.98 17.46
CA GLN A 110 -12.49 18.60 18.51
C GLN A 110 -12.88 17.60 19.61
N GLY A 111 -12.57 16.30 19.43
CA GLY A 111 -12.87 15.23 20.38
C GLY A 111 -14.29 14.64 20.24
N TYR A 112 -14.98 14.92 19.15
CA TYR A 112 -16.27 14.28 18.86
C TYR A 112 -16.07 12.92 18.19
N ASP A 113 -16.90 11.96 18.58
CA ASP A 113 -16.93 10.61 18.03
C ASP A 113 -17.26 10.65 16.53
N PHE A 114 -16.54 9.84 15.76
CA PHE A 114 -16.75 9.72 14.31
C PHE A 114 -18.07 9.01 13.98
N PHE A 115 -18.40 7.96 14.74
CA PHE A 115 -19.67 7.26 14.61
C PHE A 115 -20.66 7.79 15.66
N GLN A 116 -21.85 8.14 15.22
CA GLN A 116 -22.92 8.66 16.09
C GLN A 116 -24.26 8.12 15.61
N HIS A 117 -25.10 7.67 16.53
CA HIS A 117 -26.43 7.12 16.29
C HIS A 117 -26.45 6.03 15.21
N ARG A 118 -25.52 5.06 15.31
CA ARG A 118 -25.33 4.01 14.31
C ARG A 118 -25.10 2.65 14.94
N ILE A 119 -25.63 1.62 14.30
CA ILE A 119 -25.21 0.25 14.56
C ILE A 119 -23.76 0.09 14.07
N VAL A 120 -22.89 -0.42 14.93
CA VAL A 120 -21.46 -0.59 14.64
C VAL A 120 -21.14 -2.07 14.46
N ILE A 121 -20.50 -2.40 13.35
CA ILE A 121 -20.11 -3.74 12.96
C ILE A 121 -18.57 -3.77 12.92
N PRO A 122 -17.91 -4.65 13.68
CA PRO A 122 -16.45 -4.71 13.66
C PRO A 122 -15.92 -5.30 12.35
N ILE A 123 -14.87 -4.70 11.82
CA ILE A 123 -14.06 -5.27 10.74
C ILE A 123 -12.91 -6.00 11.39
N ARG A 124 -12.82 -7.31 11.17
CA ARG A 124 -11.79 -8.16 11.76
C ARG A 124 -10.75 -8.59 10.73
N SER A 125 -9.51 -8.67 11.16
CA SER A 125 -8.46 -9.34 10.40
C SER A 125 -8.68 -10.86 10.42
N ARG A 126 -8.00 -11.60 9.54
CA ARG A 126 -8.03 -13.08 9.55
C ARG A 126 -7.59 -13.70 10.89
N PHE A 127 -6.96 -12.93 11.77
CA PHE A 127 -6.54 -13.32 13.12
C PHE A 127 -7.52 -12.87 14.20
N GLN A 128 -8.73 -12.47 13.85
CA GLN A 128 -9.80 -12.03 14.74
C GLN A 128 -9.57 -10.67 15.42
N HIS A 129 -8.48 -9.96 15.15
CA HIS A 129 -8.26 -8.62 15.71
C HIS A 129 -9.16 -7.59 15.02
N ILE A 130 -9.76 -6.71 15.80
CA ILE A 130 -10.57 -5.60 15.28
C ILE A 130 -9.64 -4.53 14.70
N ILE A 131 -9.72 -4.34 13.39
CA ILE A 131 -8.89 -3.39 12.64
C ILE A 131 -9.63 -2.12 12.25
N GLY A 132 -10.95 -2.12 12.33
CA GLY A 132 -11.83 -0.99 12.01
C GLY A 132 -13.29 -1.33 12.23
N PHE A 133 -14.17 -0.46 11.77
CA PHE A 133 -15.62 -0.59 11.94
C PHE A 133 -16.37 -0.14 10.69
N ILE A 134 -17.55 -0.75 10.48
CA ILE A 134 -18.59 -0.26 9.58
C ILE A 134 -19.75 0.18 10.46
N ALA A 135 -20.32 1.34 10.19
CA ALA A 135 -21.46 1.85 10.95
C ALA A 135 -22.66 2.14 10.04
N ARG A 136 -23.83 1.62 10.43
CA ARG A 136 -25.08 1.76 9.69
C ARG A 136 -26.05 2.64 10.46
N VAL A 137 -26.72 3.59 9.78
CA VAL A 137 -27.85 4.33 10.35
C VAL A 137 -29.04 3.41 10.59
N MET A 138 -29.86 3.74 11.58
CA MET A 138 -31.11 3.03 11.87
C MET A 138 -32.32 3.65 11.18
N ASP A 139 -32.15 4.82 10.57
CA ASP A 139 -33.15 5.59 9.83
C ASP A 139 -32.73 5.77 8.35
N ASP A 140 -33.37 6.67 7.62
CA ASP A 140 -33.10 6.97 6.21
C ASP A 140 -32.02 8.04 6.00
N SER A 141 -31.31 8.44 7.04
CA SER A 141 -30.24 9.43 6.94
C SER A 141 -29.06 8.95 6.09
N GLN A 142 -28.35 9.89 5.44
CA GLN A 142 -27.20 9.60 4.59
C GLN A 142 -25.89 10.04 5.26
N PRO A 143 -24.79 9.35 4.99
CA PRO A 143 -24.67 8.11 4.23
C PRO A 143 -25.19 6.91 5.05
N LYS A 144 -25.86 5.99 4.35
CA LYS A 144 -26.46 4.78 4.94
C LYS A 144 -25.44 3.91 5.68
N TYR A 145 -24.25 3.78 5.11
CA TYR A 145 -23.10 3.11 5.70
C TYR A 145 -21.89 4.05 5.77
N LEU A 146 -21.14 3.94 6.83
CA LEU A 146 -19.91 4.70 7.07
C LEU A 146 -18.81 3.76 7.54
N ASN A 147 -17.71 3.72 6.81
CA ASN A 147 -16.53 2.90 7.17
C ASN A 147 -15.54 3.71 7.99
N SER A 148 -14.76 3.05 8.85
CA SER A 148 -13.57 3.64 9.47
C SER A 148 -12.69 4.33 8.45
N LYS A 149 -11.99 5.37 8.87
CA LYS A 149 -10.93 6.00 8.09
C LYS A 149 -9.74 5.05 7.95
N GLU A 150 -8.97 5.21 6.87
CA GLU A 150 -7.72 4.47 6.73
C GLU A 150 -6.74 4.80 7.86
N SER A 151 -6.03 3.79 8.34
CA SER A 151 -5.11 3.90 9.46
C SER A 151 -3.97 2.88 9.32
N LEU A 152 -3.05 2.84 10.29
CA LEU A 152 -2.02 1.80 10.35
C LEU A 152 -2.60 0.37 10.42
N LEU A 153 -3.82 0.21 10.95
CA LEU A 153 -4.49 -1.09 11.08
C LEU A 153 -5.38 -1.45 9.91
N TYR A 154 -6.01 -0.45 9.28
CA TYR A 154 -7.07 -0.61 8.31
C TYR A 154 -6.76 0.11 6.99
N ASN A 155 -6.66 -0.67 5.92
CA ASN A 155 -6.54 -0.18 4.57
C ASN A 155 -7.57 -0.89 3.68
N LYS A 156 -8.51 -0.14 3.10
CA LYS A 156 -9.58 -0.66 2.25
C LYS A 156 -9.08 -1.51 1.09
N ARG A 157 -7.94 -1.12 0.50
CA ARG A 157 -7.36 -1.80 -0.68
C ARG A 157 -6.85 -3.20 -0.39
N SER A 158 -6.57 -3.53 0.87
CA SER A 158 -6.01 -4.82 1.28
C SER A 158 -6.85 -5.52 2.35
N THR A 159 -8.05 -5.01 2.63
CA THR A 159 -8.96 -5.59 3.63
C THR A 159 -10.20 -6.17 2.94
N LEU A 160 -10.66 -7.31 3.43
CA LEU A 160 -11.92 -7.95 3.05
C LEU A 160 -12.79 -8.12 4.29
N PHE A 161 -14.04 -7.67 4.21
CA PHE A 161 -15.03 -7.92 5.25
C PHE A 161 -15.43 -9.39 5.27
N GLY A 162 -15.56 -9.98 6.46
CA GLY A 162 -15.96 -11.36 6.62
C GLY A 162 -14.86 -12.40 6.41
N LEU A 163 -13.61 -11.98 6.08
CA LEU A 163 -12.50 -12.91 5.85
C LEU A 163 -12.12 -13.70 7.12
N ASP A 164 -12.31 -13.13 8.28
CA ASP A 164 -12.10 -13.77 9.59
C ASP A 164 -12.98 -15.02 9.78
N VAL A 165 -14.22 -14.97 9.28
CA VAL A 165 -15.15 -16.10 9.25
C VAL A 165 -14.83 -17.02 8.06
N ALA A 166 -14.64 -16.41 6.90
CA ALA A 166 -14.51 -17.12 5.63
C ALA A 166 -13.21 -17.92 5.48
N TRP A 167 -12.14 -17.54 6.18
CA TRP A 167 -10.82 -18.17 6.03
C TRP A 167 -10.84 -19.69 6.24
N LYS A 168 -11.51 -20.15 7.29
CA LYS A 168 -11.61 -21.60 7.60
C LYS A 168 -12.47 -22.35 6.60
N ALA A 169 -13.60 -21.78 6.19
CA ALA A 169 -14.50 -22.37 5.22
C ALA A 169 -13.84 -22.40 3.82
N ALA A 170 -13.20 -21.29 3.42
CA ALA A 170 -12.45 -21.20 2.17
C ALA A 170 -11.33 -22.25 2.09
N GLY A 171 -10.59 -22.47 3.16
CA GLY A 171 -9.53 -23.49 3.20
C GLY A 171 -10.02 -24.91 2.96
N ARG A 172 -11.26 -25.24 3.33
CA ARG A 172 -11.90 -26.55 3.10
C ARG A 172 -12.48 -26.66 1.70
N GLU A 173 -13.24 -25.67 1.27
CA GLU A 173 -13.99 -25.68 0.01
C GLU A 173 -13.17 -25.18 -1.18
N ARG A 174 -12.04 -24.53 -0.92
CA ARG A 174 -11.18 -23.87 -1.90
C ARG A 174 -11.94 -22.86 -2.76
N LYS A 175 -13.00 -22.25 -2.18
CA LYS A 175 -13.90 -21.32 -2.87
C LYS A 175 -14.35 -20.19 -1.95
N LEU A 176 -14.40 -18.97 -2.49
CA LEU A 176 -15.00 -17.80 -1.85
C LEU A 176 -16.12 -17.20 -2.70
N TYR A 177 -17.16 -16.72 -2.05
CA TYR A 177 -18.22 -15.91 -2.65
C TYR A 177 -17.94 -14.45 -2.41
N LEU A 178 -17.93 -13.67 -3.49
CA LEU A 178 -17.53 -12.26 -3.51
C LEU A 178 -18.75 -11.39 -3.74
N VAL A 179 -19.04 -10.48 -2.81
CA VAL A 179 -20.14 -9.52 -2.86
C VAL A 179 -19.65 -8.09 -2.73
N GLU A 180 -20.47 -7.10 -3.09
CA GLU A 180 -20.07 -5.70 -3.08
C GLU A 180 -20.04 -5.10 -1.68
N GLY A 181 -21.01 -5.45 -0.83
CA GLY A 181 -21.21 -4.82 0.47
C GLY A 181 -21.12 -5.76 1.67
N ALA A 182 -20.77 -5.20 2.82
CA ALA A 182 -20.82 -5.93 4.08
C ALA A 182 -22.19 -6.51 4.42
N PRO A 183 -23.33 -5.82 4.12
CA PRO A 183 -24.66 -6.40 4.33
C PRO A 183 -24.88 -7.70 3.58
N ASP A 184 -24.43 -7.75 2.32
CA ASP A 184 -24.58 -8.93 1.46
C ASP A 184 -23.76 -10.10 2.02
N CYS A 185 -22.53 -9.82 2.45
CA CYS A 185 -21.69 -10.80 3.13
C CYS A 185 -22.34 -11.31 4.41
N MET A 186 -22.87 -10.42 5.25
CA MET A 186 -23.58 -10.77 6.49
C MET A 186 -24.81 -11.63 6.20
N ARG A 187 -25.56 -11.32 5.15
CA ARG A 187 -26.73 -12.11 4.73
C ARG A 187 -26.33 -13.52 4.33
N LEU A 188 -25.31 -13.66 3.50
CA LEU A 188 -24.81 -14.97 3.09
C LEU A 188 -24.33 -15.80 4.28
N GLN A 189 -23.58 -15.20 5.21
CA GLN A 189 -23.16 -15.87 6.44
C GLN A 189 -24.35 -16.29 7.30
N LEU A 190 -25.37 -15.43 7.41
CA LEU A 190 -26.58 -15.71 8.18
C LEU A 190 -27.36 -16.92 7.64
N ILE A 191 -27.42 -17.11 6.31
CA ILE A 191 -28.05 -18.30 5.71
C ILE A 191 -27.15 -19.54 5.69
N GLY A 192 -25.91 -19.45 6.24
CA GLY A 192 -24.98 -20.57 6.39
C GLY A 192 -23.85 -20.63 5.38
N MET A 193 -23.70 -19.61 4.50
CA MET A 193 -22.58 -19.48 3.56
C MET A 193 -21.40 -18.81 4.24
N GLY A 194 -20.67 -19.57 5.08
CA GLY A 194 -19.56 -19.04 5.87
C GLY A 194 -18.34 -18.58 5.04
N ASN A 195 -18.26 -18.90 3.75
CA ASN A 195 -17.16 -18.55 2.84
C ASN A 195 -17.49 -17.31 1.96
N ALA A 196 -18.33 -16.39 2.45
CA ALA A 196 -18.60 -15.12 1.80
C ALA A 196 -17.70 -14.01 2.33
N VAL A 197 -17.24 -13.13 1.44
CA VAL A 197 -16.46 -11.92 1.73
C VAL A 197 -16.93 -10.75 0.90
N ALA A 198 -16.76 -9.53 1.44
CA ALA A 198 -17.10 -8.31 0.72
C ALA A 198 -15.89 -7.39 0.54
N ASP A 199 -15.91 -6.65 -0.58
CA ASP A 199 -15.11 -5.44 -0.75
C ASP A 199 -15.66 -4.33 0.15
N LEU A 200 -14.78 -3.54 0.72
CA LEU A 200 -15.13 -2.39 1.59
C LEU A 200 -15.09 -1.05 0.83
N GLY A 201 -14.92 -1.11 -0.46
CA GLY A 201 -14.87 0.02 -1.37
C GLY A 201 -15.84 -0.12 -2.53
N SER A 202 -15.60 0.60 -3.60
CA SER A 202 -16.36 0.52 -4.84
C SER A 202 -15.68 -0.31 -5.93
N ASN A 203 -14.47 -0.81 -5.68
CA ASN A 203 -13.67 -1.53 -6.68
C ASN A 203 -12.70 -2.53 -6.04
N TRP A 204 -12.78 -3.75 -6.48
CA TRP A 204 -11.83 -4.81 -6.16
C TRP A 204 -10.39 -4.44 -6.57
N THR A 205 -9.42 -4.85 -5.77
CA THR A 205 -7.99 -4.54 -6.00
C THR A 205 -7.16 -5.80 -6.21
N ALA A 206 -5.99 -5.65 -6.83
CA ALA A 206 -5.05 -6.75 -7.01
C ALA A 206 -4.54 -7.28 -5.66
N GLU A 207 -4.37 -6.40 -4.66
CA GLU A 207 -3.97 -6.76 -3.30
C GLU A 207 -5.01 -7.65 -2.61
N GLN A 208 -6.30 -7.38 -2.82
CA GLN A 208 -7.39 -8.22 -2.30
C GLN A 208 -7.41 -9.58 -2.99
N PHE A 209 -7.23 -9.65 -4.32
CA PHE A 209 -7.15 -10.94 -5.03
C PHE A 209 -5.91 -11.74 -4.65
N ALA A 210 -4.77 -11.11 -4.41
CA ALA A 210 -3.60 -11.79 -3.87
C ALA A 210 -3.84 -12.36 -2.47
N LEU A 211 -4.68 -11.71 -1.65
CA LEU A 211 -5.10 -12.22 -0.35
C LEU A 211 -6.08 -13.39 -0.50
N ILE A 212 -7.05 -13.29 -1.41
CA ILE A 212 -8.02 -14.33 -1.75
C ILE A 212 -7.30 -15.59 -2.24
N HIS A 213 -6.32 -15.45 -3.11
CA HIS A 213 -5.56 -16.59 -3.67
C HIS A 213 -4.82 -17.41 -2.60
N LYS A 214 -4.47 -16.80 -1.45
CA LYS A 214 -3.91 -17.53 -0.29
C LYS A 214 -4.94 -18.39 0.42
N ALA A 215 -6.23 -18.06 0.31
CA ALA A 215 -7.33 -18.76 0.98
C ALA A 215 -8.05 -19.75 0.06
N ALA A 216 -8.18 -19.42 -1.22
CA ALA A 216 -8.95 -20.19 -2.21
C ALA A 216 -8.34 -20.07 -3.60
N ASP A 217 -8.62 -21.05 -4.46
CA ASP A 217 -8.29 -21.05 -5.89
C ASP A 217 -9.50 -20.75 -6.77
N ARG A 218 -10.70 -20.73 -6.18
CA ARG A 218 -11.98 -20.45 -6.88
C ARG A 218 -12.71 -19.31 -6.23
N VAL A 219 -13.30 -18.45 -7.06
CA VAL A 219 -14.16 -17.36 -6.62
C VAL A 219 -15.46 -17.33 -7.41
N CYS A 220 -16.54 -16.95 -6.75
CA CYS A 220 -17.84 -16.75 -7.38
C CYS A 220 -18.34 -15.35 -7.03
N PHE A 221 -18.51 -14.50 -8.03
CA PHE A 221 -19.09 -13.17 -7.85
C PHE A 221 -20.62 -13.23 -7.79
N LEU A 222 -21.18 -12.43 -6.90
CA LEU A 222 -22.60 -12.20 -6.78
C LEU A 222 -22.87 -10.70 -6.96
N PRO A 223 -23.05 -10.22 -8.21
CA PRO A 223 -23.28 -8.81 -8.48
C PRO A 223 -24.65 -8.34 -8.01
N ASP A 224 -24.75 -7.06 -7.69
CA ASP A 224 -26.02 -6.37 -7.61
C ASP A 224 -26.70 -6.36 -9.00
N SER A 225 -28.02 -6.48 -9.01
CA SER A 225 -28.83 -6.37 -10.23
C SER A 225 -29.28 -4.92 -10.41
N ASP A 226 -28.36 -4.07 -10.85
CA ASP A 226 -28.65 -2.69 -11.19
C ASP A 226 -29.03 -2.54 -12.66
N PRO A 227 -30.11 -1.80 -13.00
CA PRO A 227 -30.36 -1.44 -14.38
C PRO A 227 -29.25 -0.52 -14.92
N PRO A 228 -28.90 -0.61 -16.21
CA PRO A 228 -27.92 0.29 -16.82
C PRO A 228 -28.44 1.73 -16.80
N LYS A 229 -27.55 2.68 -16.49
CA LYS A 229 -27.83 4.11 -16.59
C LYS A 229 -27.83 4.57 -18.06
N ASP A 230 -28.41 5.74 -18.31
CA ASP A 230 -28.42 6.31 -19.65
C ASP A 230 -27.03 6.37 -20.28
N GLY A 231 -26.89 5.74 -21.45
CA GLY A 231 -25.63 5.66 -22.17
C GLY A 231 -24.67 4.55 -21.74
N GLU A 232 -24.96 3.80 -20.67
CA GLU A 232 -24.17 2.67 -20.20
C GLU A 232 -24.64 1.34 -20.83
N ALA A 233 -23.68 0.47 -21.17
CA ALA A 233 -24.02 -0.83 -21.72
C ALA A 233 -24.55 -1.80 -20.67
N PHE A 234 -24.10 -1.70 -19.42
CA PHE A 234 -24.43 -2.59 -18.32
C PHE A 234 -24.63 -1.81 -17.02
N GLY A 235 -25.39 -2.37 -16.11
CA GLY A 235 -25.49 -1.87 -14.74
C GLY A 235 -24.14 -1.88 -14.02
N THR A 236 -24.07 -1.11 -12.93
CA THR A 236 -22.82 -0.89 -12.18
C THR A 236 -22.25 -2.21 -11.66
N GLY A 237 -23.08 -3.09 -11.06
CA GLY A 237 -22.65 -4.39 -10.53
C GLY A 237 -22.09 -5.33 -11.61
N ILE A 238 -22.78 -5.43 -12.77
CA ILE A 238 -22.29 -6.24 -13.90
C ILE A 238 -20.95 -5.72 -14.42
N SER A 239 -20.81 -4.41 -14.60
CA SER A 239 -19.58 -3.77 -15.05
C SER A 239 -18.43 -3.98 -14.06
N ALA A 240 -18.72 -3.92 -12.77
CA ALA A 240 -17.75 -4.19 -11.70
C ALA A 240 -17.27 -5.64 -11.75
N VAL A 241 -18.17 -6.62 -11.93
CA VAL A 241 -17.82 -8.04 -12.04
C VAL A 241 -17.01 -8.32 -13.30
N MET A 242 -17.33 -7.73 -14.46
CA MET A 242 -16.52 -7.88 -15.67
C MET A 242 -15.06 -7.46 -15.44
N LYS A 243 -14.86 -6.33 -14.78
CA LYS A 243 -13.52 -5.81 -14.45
C LYS A 243 -12.83 -6.67 -13.39
N ALA A 244 -13.50 -6.96 -12.29
CA ALA A 244 -12.97 -7.72 -11.17
C ALA A 244 -12.69 -9.18 -11.53
N GLY A 245 -13.59 -9.81 -12.29
CA GLY A 245 -13.43 -11.17 -12.78
C GLY A 245 -12.21 -11.33 -13.68
N ARG A 246 -11.97 -10.36 -14.56
CA ARG A 246 -10.75 -10.29 -15.35
C ARG A 246 -9.51 -10.22 -14.47
N MET A 247 -9.47 -9.30 -13.50
CA MET A 247 -8.35 -9.17 -12.56
C MET A 247 -8.14 -10.46 -11.75
N SER A 248 -9.21 -11.16 -11.38
CA SER A 248 -9.13 -12.43 -10.66
C SER A 248 -8.46 -13.53 -11.50
N MET A 249 -8.85 -13.64 -12.78
CA MET A 249 -8.20 -14.60 -13.71
C MET A 249 -6.73 -14.24 -13.97
N GLU A 250 -6.40 -12.95 -14.03
CA GLU A 250 -5.01 -12.47 -14.13
C GLU A 250 -4.15 -12.89 -12.92
N GLN A 251 -4.77 -13.10 -11.75
CA GLN A 251 -4.12 -13.61 -10.53
C GLN A 251 -4.18 -15.15 -10.41
N GLY A 252 -4.62 -15.86 -11.44
CA GLY A 252 -4.68 -17.32 -11.47
C GLY A 252 -5.89 -17.94 -10.77
N LEU A 253 -6.92 -17.16 -10.45
CA LEU A 253 -8.15 -17.69 -9.85
C LEU A 253 -9.10 -18.25 -10.90
N ILE A 254 -9.82 -19.31 -10.55
CA ILE A 254 -10.96 -19.83 -11.33
C ILE A 254 -12.19 -19.03 -10.93
N VAL A 255 -12.84 -18.42 -11.92
CA VAL A 255 -13.90 -17.43 -11.68
C VAL A 255 -15.24 -17.89 -12.23
N SER A 256 -16.26 -17.78 -11.40
CA SER A 256 -17.67 -17.96 -11.77
C SER A 256 -18.52 -16.76 -11.31
N VAL A 257 -19.73 -16.68 -11.82
CA VAL A 257 -20.72 -15.66 -11.48
C VAL A 257 -22.03 -16.33 -11.15
N LYS A 258 -22.64 -15.91 -10.08
CA LYS A 258 -24.00 -16.29 -9.68
C LYS A 258 -24.85 -15.03 -9.70
N GLU A 259 -25.57 -14.87 -10.80
CA GLU A 259 -26.37 -13.66 -11.05
C GLU A 259 -27.73 -13.73 -10.34
N ILE A 260 -28.17 -12.62 -9.81
CA ILE A 260 -29.50 -12.48 -9.25
C ILE A 260 -30.41 -11.80 -10.28
N PRO A 261 -31.71 -12.18 -10.36
CA PRO A 261 -32.65 -11.56 -11.29
C PRO A 261 -32.89 -10.09 -10.92
N GLU A 262 -33.30 -9.30 -11.90
CA GLU A 262 -33.82 -7.95 -11.63
C GLU A 262 -35.06 -8.03 -10.74
N GLY A 263 -35.24 -7.05 -9.88
CA GLY A 263 -36.41 -6.92 -9.03
C GLY A 263 -37.68 -6.69 -9.86
N LYS A 264 -38.84 -6.69 -9.21
CA LYS A 264 -40.11 -6.35 -9.86
C LYS A 264 -40.00 -4.95 -10.43
N ASP A 265 -40.54 -4.78 -11.64
CA ASP A 265 -40.54 -3.50 -12.37
C ASP A 265 -39.13 -2.92 -12.70
N GLY A 266 -38.08 -3.77 -12.74
CA GLY A 266 -36.72 -3.36 -13.03
C GLY A 266 -36.01 -2.66 -11.88
N GLU A 267 -36.48 -2.81 -10.64
CA GLU A 267 -35.84 -2.26 -9.47
C GLU A 267 -34.49 -2.97 -9.18
N LYS A 268 -33.57 -2.20 -8.61
CA LYS A 268 -32.32 -2.75 -8.09
C LYS A 268 -32.58 -3.83 -7.05
N GLN A 269 -31.90 -4.95 -7.19
CA GLN A 269 -31.89 -6.03 -6.21
C GLN A 269 -30.44 -6.35 -5.83
N ASP A 270 -30.20 -6.59 -4.55
CA ASP A 270 -28.89 -6.94 -4.00
C ASP A 270 -28.92 -8.34 -3.36
N PRO A 271 -27.77 -8.98 -3.11
CA PRO A 271 -27.71 -10.28 -2.45
C PRO A 271 -28.35 -10.29 -1.05
N ASP A 272 -28.31 -9.18 -0.28
CA ASP A 272 -28.95 -9.07 1.04
C ASP A 272 -30.48 -9.18 0.94
N SER A 273 -31.08 -8.62 -0.10
CA SER A 273 -32.53 -8.67 -0.31
C SER A 273 -32.98 -9.98 -0.96
N TYR A 274 -32.20 -10.55 -1.86
CA TYR A 274 -32.59 -11.72 -2.65
C TYR A 274 -32.35 -13.05 -1.92
N PHE A 275 -31.18 -13.28 -1.33
CA PHE A 275 -30.83 -14.55 -0.70
C PHE A 275 -31.33 -14.63 0.74
N GLN A 276 -32.63 -14.85 0.92
CA GLN A 276 -33.23 -14.97 2.25
C GLN A 276 -33.09 -16.36 2.87
N THR A 277 -32.78 -17.38 2.07
CA THR A 277 -32.64 -18.77 2.51
C THR A 277 -31.49 -19.45 1.77
N MET A 278 -30.96 -20.55 2.35
CA MET A 278 -29.98 -21.40 1.69
C MET A 278 -30.55 -22.01 0.38
N GLN A 279 -31.86 -22.25 0.32
CA GLN A 279 -32.50 -22.79 -0.89
C GLN A 279 -32.43 -21.80 -2.04
N THR A 280 -32.80 -20.55 -1.83
CA THR A 280 -32.73 -19.51 -2.88
C THR A 280 -31.29 -19.33 -3.39
N PHE A 281 -30.30 -19.48 -2.50
CA PHE A 281 -28.89 -19.45 -2.88
C PHE A 281 -28.49 -20.65 -3.76
N ARG A 282 -28.94 -21.84 -3.43
CA ARG A 282 -28.64 -23.06 -4.21
C ARG A 282 -29.33 -23.07 -5.57
N ASP A 283 -30.56 -22.55 -5.66
CA ASP A 283 -31.36 -22.52 -6.89
C ASP A 283 -30.82 -21.50 -7.91
N ALA A 284 -30.07 -20.49 -7.47
CA ALA A 284 -29.45 -19.52 -8.38
C ALA A 284 -28.34 -20.20 -9.20
N GLU A 285 -28.41 -20.06 -10.53
CA GLU A 285 -27.46 -20.65 -11.46
C GLU A 285 -26.07 -20.05 -11.31
N GLU A 286 -25.05 -20.89 -11.35
CA GLU A 286 -23.65 -20.48 -11.35
C GLU A 286 -23.02 -20.77 -12.71
N THR A 287 -22.50 -19.73 -13.35
CA THR A 287 -21.94 -19.78 -14.70
C THR A 287 -20.46 -19.38 -14.67
N ASP A 288 -19.60 -20.07 -15.39
CA ASP A 288 -18.21 -19.66 -15.60
C ASP A 288 -18.13 -18.23 -16.15
N LEU A 289 -17.19 -17.42 -15.64
CA LEU A 289 -17.00 -16.02 -16.04
C LEU A 289 -16.86 -15.86 -17.56
N VAL A 290 -16.10 -16.74 -18.22
CA VAL A 290 -15.88 -16.67 -19.68
C VAL A 290 -17.18 -16.77 -20.44
N LEU A 291 -18.02 -17.77 -20.10
CA LEU A 291 -19.32 -18.00 -20.76
C LEU A 291 -20.33 -16.93 -20.37
N TRP A 292 -20.32 -16.49 -19.13
CA TRP A 292 -21.15 -15.39 -18.64
C TRP A 292 -20.84 -14.07 -19.37
N MET A 293 -19.57 -13.69 -19.46
CA MET A 293 -19.15 -12.48 -20.20
C MET A 293 -19.50 -12.59 -21.68
N ALA A 294 -19.27 -13.75 -22.31
CA ALA A 294 -19.64 -13.95 -23.70
C ALA A 294 -21.14 -13.73 -23.89
N ALA A 295 -21.99 -14.32 -23.04
CA ALA A 295 -23.44 -14.12 -23.12
C ALA A 295 -23.83 -12.65 -23.04
N LYS A 296 -23.28 -11.90 -22.07
CA LYS A 296 -23.59 -10.46 -21.88
C LYS A 296 -23.11 -9.60 -23.06
N LEU A 297 -21.87 -9.79 -23.51
CA LEU A 297 -21.25 -8.99 -24.55
C LEU A 297 -21.89 -9.22 -25.93
N PHE A 298 -22.13 -10.48 -26.31
CA PHE A 298 -22.68 -10.79 -27.64
C PHE A 298 -24.14 -10.45 -27.79
N VAL A 299 -24.97 -10.55 -26.74
CA VAL A 299 -26.38 -10.14 -26.77
C VAL A 299 -26.51 -8.64 -27.09
N ARG A 300 -25.57 -7.82 -26.64
CA ARG A 300 -25.60 -6.37 -26.86
C ARG A 300 -24.80 -5.89 -28.07
N SER A 301 -24.09 -6.79 -28.74
CA SER A 301 -23.27 -6.44 -29.92
C SER A 301 -24.15 -6.29 -31.18
N GLN A 302 -24.47 -5.05 -31.54
CA GLN A 302 -25.33 -4.72 -32.68
C GLN A 302 -24.57 -4.63 -34.02
N ASN A 303 -23.28 -4.31 -33.98
CA ASN A 303 -22.46 -4.11 -35.19
C ASN A 303 -21.15 -4.93 -35.14
N THR A 304 -20.42 -4.92 -36.27
CA THR A 304 -19.18 -5.70 -36.42
C THR A 304 -18.08 -5.27 -35.45
N GLU A 305 -17.98 -3.97 -35.14
CA GLU A 305 -16.99 -3.42 -34.24
C GLU A 305 -17.22 -3.90 -32.81
N GLN A 306 -18.45 -3.77 -32.31
CA GLN A 306 -18.84 -4.28 -30.98
C GLN A 306 -18.65 -5.80 -30.87
N LYS A 307 -18.98 -6.57 -31.94
CA LYS A 307 -18.71 -8.02 -31.98
C LYS A 307 -17.21 -8.31 -31.93
N SER A 308 -16.39 -7.54 -32.64
CA SER A 308 -14.93 -7.67 -32.60
C SER A 308 -14.38 -7.42 -31.21
N ASP A 309 -14.87 -6.39 -30.51
CA ASP A 309 -14.45 -6.09 -29.15
C ASP A 309 -14.92 -7.15 -28.14
N ALA A 310 -16.11 -7.69 -28.31
CA ALA A 310 -16.59 -8.83 -27.52
C ALA A 310 -15.68 -10.05 -27.69
N VAL A 311 -15.29 -10.37 -28.93
CA VAL A 311 -14.35 -11.47 -29.25
C VAL A 311 -13.00 -11.23 -28.54
N LYS A 312 -12.44 -10.03 -28.65
CA LYS A 312 -11.14 -9.71 -28.01
C LYS A 312 -11.21 -9.86 -26.49
N GLN A 313 -12.27 -9.35 -25.85
CA GLN A 313 -12.43 -9.45 -24.40
C GLN A 313 -12.55 -10.91 -23.94
N VAL A 314 -13.35 -11.73 -24.62
CA VAL A 314 -13.50 -13.15 -24.31
C VAL A 314 -12.21 -13.93 -24.61
N ALA A 315 -11.57 -13.69 -25.76
CA ALA A 315 -10.31 -14.34 -26.12
C ALA A 315 -9.19 -13.99 -25.11
N TYR A 316 -9.17 -12.75 -24.61
CA TYR A 316 -8.23 -12.34 -23.56
C TYR A 316 -8.41 -13.15 -22.28
N LEU A 317 -9.63 -13.41 -21.83
CA LEU A 317 -9.86 -14.25 -20.66
C LEU A 317 -9.37 -15.68 -20.88
N LEU A 318 -9.55 -16.21 -22.09
CA LEU A 318 -9.10 -17.56 -22.44
C LEU A 318 -7.57 -17.71 -22.42
N THR A 319 -6.80 -16.61 -22.50
CA THR A 319 -5.34 -16.66 -22.35
C THR A 319 -4.87 -17.02 -20.94
N PHE A 320 -5.75 -17.05 -19.94
CA PHE A 320 -5.46 -17.46 -18.56
C PHE A 320 -5.93 -18.89 -18.25
N VAL A 321 -6.47 -19.60 -19.23
CA VAL A 321 -6.89 -21.00 -19.09
C VAL A 321 -5.73 -21.90 -19.51
N GLU A 322 -5.03 -22.47 -18.52
CA GLU A 322 -3.85 -23.33 -18.75
C GLU A 322 -4.21 -24.76 -19.18
N ASP A 323 -5.39 -25.23 -18.81
CA ASP A 323 -5.87 -26.58 -19.14
C ASP A 323 -6.41 -26.63 -20.57
N ASP A 324 -5.71 -27.33 -21.47
CA ASP A 324 -6.07 -27.49 -22.89
C ASP A 324 -7.44 -28.11 -23.09
N THR A 325 -7.84 -29.06 -22.22
CA THR A 325 -9.15 -29.69 -22.28
C THR A 325 -10.25 -28.68 -21.96
N LYS A 326 -10.07 -27.93 -20.87
CA LYS A 326 -10.99 -26.86 -20.47
C LYS A 326 -11.04 -25.76 -21.53
N LEU A 327 -9.91 -25.38 -22.09
CA LEU A 327 -9.84 -24.39 -23.18
C LEU A 327 -10.62 -24.88 -24.42
N SER A 328 -10.49 -26.15 -24.80
CA SER A 328 -11.24 -26.77 -25.91
C SER A 328 -12.75 -26.71 -25.63
N MET A 329 -13.18 -27.05 -24.41
CA MET A 329 -14.60 -26.97 -24.01
C MET A 329 -15.17 -25.56 -24.09
N TYR A 330 -14.40 -24.55 -23.67
CA TYR A 330 -14.81 -23.16 -23.85
C TYR A 330 -14.93 -22.77 -25.32
N ILE A 331 -13.96 -23.14 -26.15
CA ILE A 331 -14.01 -22.87 -27.59
C ILE A 331 -15.25 -23.51 -28.22
N ASP A 332 -15.58 -24.75 -27.84
CA ASP A 332 -16.78 -25.43 -28.33
C ASP A 332 -18.07 -24.71 -27.92
N ALA A 333 -18.16 -24.28 -26.66
CA ALA A 333 -19.31 -23.52 -26.18
C ALA A 333 -19.44 -22.15 -26.87
N LEU A 334 -18.33 -21.50 -27.22
CA LEU A 334 -18.29 -20.19 -27.88
C LEU A 334 -18.65 -20.26 -29.37
N THR A 335 -18.70 -21.46 -29.99
CA THR A 335 -19.13 -21.62 -31.38
C THR A 335 -20.58 -21.17 -31.64
N ARG A 336 -21.39 -21.07 -30.59
CA ARG A 336 -22.76 -20.47 -30.68
C ARG A 336 -22.75 -18.97 -31.03
N TYR A 337 -21.66 -18.28 -30.70
CA TYR A 337 -21.51 -16.84 -31.01
C TYR A 337 -20.75 -16.60 -32.32
N HIS A 338 -19.80 -17.46 -32.66
CA HIS A 338 -19.07 -17.48 -33.92
C HIS A 338 -18.67 -18.91 -34.28
N ARG A 339 -19.11 -19.42 -35.45
CA ARG A 339 -19.06 -20.84 -35.85
C ARG A 339 -17.65 -21.46 -36.02
N GLY A 340 -16.62 -20.67 -36.10
CA GLY A 340 -15.26 -21.18 -36.40
C GLY A 340 -14.44 -21.47 -35.15
N LYS A 341 -14.19 -22.73 -34.81
CA LYS A 341 -13.21 -23.10 -33.77
C LYS A 341 -11.82 -22.50 -34.04
N LEU A 342 -11.39 -22.54 -35.33
CA LEU A 342 -10.13 -21.95 -35.76
C LEU A 342 -10.09 -20.42 -35.57
N PHE A 343 -11.24 -19.75 -35.73
CA PHE A 343 -11.37 -18.33 -35.47
C PHE A 343 -11.05 -18.01 -33.99
N TRP A 344 -11.65 -18.74 -33.06
CA TRP A 344 -11.38 -18.56 -31.62
C TRP A 344 -9.93 -18.83 -31.25
N LYS A 345 -9.32 -19.92 -31.81
CA LYS A 345 -7.91 -20.21 -31.61
C LYS A 345 -7.01 -19.04 -32.08
N LYS A 346 -7.26 -18.50 -33.29
CA LYS A 346 -6.52 -17.35 -33.79
C LYS A 346 -6.74 -16.07 -32.96
N ALA A 347 -7.95 -15.86 -32.44
CA ALA A 347 -8.23 -14.74 -31.56
C ALA A 347 -7.44 -14.84 -30.24
N ILE A 348 -7.38 -16.06 -29.65
CA ILE A 348 -6.60 -16.34 -28.44
C ILE A 348 -5.10 -16.17 -28.71
N GLU A 349 -4.59 -16.70 -29.81
CA GLU A 349 -3.18 -16.52 -30.22
C GLU A 349 -2.82 -15.03 -30.39
N SER A 350 -3.73 -14.26 -31.00
CA SER A 350 -3.56 -12.82 -31.13
C SER A 350 -3.49 -12.10 -29.77
N GLU A 351 -4.37 -12.45 -28.83
CA GLU A 351 -4.34 -11.87 -27.49
C GLU A 351 -3.14 -12.35 -26.66
N LEU A 352 -2.69 -13.58 -26.83
CA LEU A 352 -1.44 -14.08 -26.22
C LEU A 352 -0.23 -13.30 -26.75
N ALA A 353 -0.17 -13.06 -28.07
CA ALA A 353 0.88 -12.25 -28.65
C ALA A 353 0.86 -10.81 -28.12
N ARG A 354 -0.33 -10.23 -27.93
CA ARG A 354 -0.51 -8.90 -27.32
C ARG A 354 -0.16 -8.87 -25.84
N LYS A 355 -0.44 -9.95 -25.11
CA LYS A 355 -0.12 -10.07 -23.67
C LYS A 355 1.39 -10.06 -23.42
N GLY A 356 2.19 -10.59 -24.34
CA GLY A 356 3.65 -10.50 -24.30
C GLY A 356 4.22 -9.15 -24.73
N GLN A 357 3.40 -8.26 -25.28
CA GLN A 357 3.81 -6.91 -25.66
C GLN A 357 3.39 -5.90 -24.58
N PRO A 358 4.28 -5.02 -24.13
CA PRO A 358 3.93 -3.93 -23.21
C PRO A 358 2.83 -3.07 -23.85
N LYS A 359 1.81 -2.72 -23.08
CA LYS A 359 0.72 -1.86 -23.57
C LYS A 359 1.21 -0.42 -23.69
N GLU A 360 0.92 0.20 -24.83
CA GLU A 360 1.03 1.65 -24.96
C GLU A 360 0.05 2.30 -23.97
N GLN A 361 0.60 2.86 -22.90
CA GLN A 361 -0.20 3.61 -21.93
C GLN A 361 -0.18 5.08 -22.33
N GLU A 362 -1.33 5.66 -22.69
CA GLU A 362 -1.50 7.11 -22.78
C GLU A 362 -1.41 7.76 -21.41
N THR A 363 -0.24 7.69 -20.79
CA THR A 363 0.06 8.42 -19.58
C THR A 363 0.45 9.85 -19.90
N ASP A 364 0.34 10.74 -18.93
CA ASP A 364 0.84 12.12 -19.08
C ASP A 364 2.33 12.15 -19.44
N THR A 365 3.10 11.16 -18.96
CA THR A 365 4.51 10.95 -19.30
C THR A 365 4.68 10.60 -20.79
N HIS A 366 3.82 9.75 -21.36
CA HIS A 366 3.88 9.40 -22.77
C HIS A 366 3.56 10.60 -23.67
N ARG A 367 2.52 11.38 -23.35
CA ARG A 367 2.17 12.59 -24.10
C ARG A 367 3.27 13.65 -24.09
N ARG A 368 3.93 13.84 -22.93
CA ARG A 368 4.90 14.93 -22.72
C ARG A 368 6.31 14.58 -23.15
N TYR A 369 6.75 13.33 -22.90
CA TYR A 369 8.15 12.90 -23.11
C TYR A 369 8.28 11.82 -24.17
N GLY A 370 7.19 11.23 -24.65
CA GLY A 370 7.17 10.20 -25.69
C GLY A 370 7.62 8.82 -25.21
N PHE A 371 7.45 8.51 -23.92
CA PHE A 371 7.70 7.19 -23.35
C PHE A 371 6.76 6.88 -22.18
N TRP A 372 6.65 5.60 -21.82
CA TRP A 372 5.94 5.16 -20.62
C TRP A 372 6.75 4.11 -19.86
N THR A 373 6.29 3.75 -18.65
CA THR A 373 6.91 2.74 -17.80
C THR A 373 5.94 1.62 -17.54
N GLU A 374 6.40 0.37 -17.68
CA GLU A 374 5.66 -0.83 -17.33
C GLU A 374 6.62 -1.90 -16.82
N HIS A 375 6.24 -2.63 -15.75
CA HIS A 375 7.07 -3.68 -15.12
C HIS A 375 8.53 -3.26 -14.85
N SER A 376 8.73 -2.06 -14.32
CA SER A 376 10.06 -1.48 -14.07
C SER A 376 10.94 -1.34 -15.31
N LYS A 377 10.37 -1.10 -16.48
CA LYS A 377 11.05 -0.86 -17.75
C LYS A 377 10.55 0.41 -18.40
N TYR A 378 11.36 1.01 -19.29
CA TYR A 378 10.96 2.13 -20.14
C TYR A 378 10.64 1.65 -21.55
N TYR A 379 9.59 2.22 -22.14
CA TYR A 379 9.13 1.91 -23.49
C TYR A 379 8.78 3.16 -24.28
N SER A 380 8.92 3.09 -25.61
CA SER A 380 8.38 4.10 -26.53
C SER A 380 7.80 3.44 -27.77
N THR A 381 7.02 4.20 -28.54
CA THR A 381 6.55 3.78 -29.85
C THR A 381 7.59 4.12 -30.89
N THR A 382 7.88 3.19 -31.82
CA THR A 382 8.71 3.43 -33.01
C THR A 382 7.91 4.15 -34.09
N GLU A 383 8.58 4.77 -35.05
CA GLU A 383 7.94 5.45 -36.22
C GLU A 383 7.02 4.52 -37.04
N LYS A 384 7.24 3.21 -36.97
CA LYS A 384 6.41 2.17 -37.62
C LYS A 384 5.30 1.61 -36.74
N GLY A 385 5.04 2.22 -35.56
CA GLY A 385 3.99 1.80 -34.63
C GLY A 385 4.36 0.57 -33.76
N GLY A 386 5.61 0.08 -33.80
CA GLY A 386 6.09 -0.98 -32.93
C GLY A 386 6.51 -0.44 -31.56
N ILE A 387 6.57 -1.32 -30.55
CA ILE A 387 7.03 -0.98 -29.19
C ILE A 387 8.53 -1.20 -29.10
N TYR A 388 9.24 -0.25 -28.51
CA TYR A 388 10.69 -0.29 -28.31
C TYR A 388 11.03 -0.18 -26.83
N GLU A 389 11.66 -1.22 -26.28
CA GLU A 389 12.13 -1.28 -24.90
C GLU A 389 13.47 -0.55 -24.77
N TRP A 390 13.56 0.40 -23.81
CA TRP A 390 14.76 1.20 -23.58
C TRP A 390 15.70 0.57 -22.54
N SER A 391 15.14 -0.11 -21.53
CA SER A 391 15.91 -0.67 -20.42
C SER A 391 15.15 -1.79 -19.72
N ASN A 392 15.87 -2.59 -18.92
CA ASN A 392 15.27 -3.55 -17.98
C ASN A 392 15.08 -2.97 -16.57
N PHE A 393 15.16 -1.65 -16.42
CA PHE A 393 15.03 -0.94 -15.14
C PHE A 393 14.36 0.42 -15.32
N THR A 394 13.87 1.00 -14.23
CA THR A 394 13.41 2.38 -14.10
C THR A 394 14.26 3.15 -13.10
N MET A 395 14.26 4.49 -13.23
CA MET A 395 14.96 5.42 -12.36
C MET A 395 13.97 6.32 -11.65
N GLN A 396 14.01 6.32 -10.32
CA GLN A 396 13.27 7.27 -9.49
C GLN A 396 14.20 8.41 -9.10
N PRO A 397 13.93 9.67 -9.49
CA PRO A 397 14.74 10.81 -9.10
C PRO A 397 14.51 11.13 -7.61
N LEU A 398 15.59 11.41 -6.89
CA LEU A 398 15.56 11.82 -5.51
C LEU A 398 16.02 13.28 -5.37
N PHE A 399 17.35 13.51 -5.52
CA PHE A 399 17.92 14.84 -5.26
C PHE A 399 18.96 15.23 -6.30
N HIS A 400 18.93 16.52 -6.65
CA HIS A 400 20.03 17.21 -7.28
C HIS A 400 20.88 17.88 -6.20
N ILE A 401 22.06 17.36 -5.97
CA ILE A 401 23.01 17.89 -5.00
C ILE A 401 23.76 19.07 -5.64
N LYS A 402 23.46 20.27 -5.20
CA LYS A 402 24.16 21.48 -5.64
C LYS A 402 25.50 21.55 -4.95
N ASP A 403 26.56 21.42 -5.75
CA ASP A 403 27.94 21.64 -5.35
C ASP A 403 28.61 22.54 -6.39
N PRO A 404 29.34 23.59 -5.98
CA PRO A 404 30.01 24.50 -6.92
C PRO A 404 31.09 23.84 -7.80
N LEU A 405 31.64 22.71 -7.36
CA LEU A 405 32.72 22.00 -8.07
C LEU A 405 32.19 20.77 -8.81
N MET A 406 31.33 20.00 -8.19
CA MET A 406 30.83 18.72 -8.73
C MET A 406 29.37 18.51 -8.37
N ALA A 407 28.48 19.09 -9.19
CA ALA A 407 27.04 18.83 -9.05
C ALA A 407 26.73 17.38 -9.44
N LYS A 408 25.91 16.71 -8.63
CA LYS A 408 25.55 15.31 -8.81
C LYS A 408 24.06 15.08 -8.54
N ARG A 409 23.55 13.96 -8.98
CA ARG A 409 22.14 13.57 -8.78
C ARG A 409 22.06 12.18 -8.19
N ILE A 410 21.12 12.01 -7.28
CA ILE A 410 20.86 10.74 -6.61
C ILE A 410 19.58 10.15 -7.16
N TYR A 411 19.63 8.87 -7.57
CA TYR A 411 18.51 8.10 -8.10
C TYR A 411 18.42 6.75 -7.39
N VAL A 412 17.19 6.23 -7.30
CA VAL A 412 16.96 4.80 -7.04
C VAL A 412 16.67 4.13 -8.38
N LEU A 413 17.45 3.12 -8.74
CA LEU A 413 17.18 2.24 -9.86
C LEU A 413 16.40 1.03 -9.35
N GLN A 414 15.39 0.60 -10.10
CA GLN A 414 14.67 -0.64 -9.84
C GLN A 414 14.54 -1.43 -11.13
N ASN A 415 15.02 -2.68 -11.14
CA ASN A 415 14.92 -3.55 -12.31
C ASN A 415 13.64 -4.41 -12.29
N GLU A 416 13.40 -5.13 -13.40
CA GLU A 416 12.26 -6.03 -13.58
C GLU A 416 12.19 -7.18 -12.55
N LEU A 417 13.31 -7.54 -11.93
CA LEU A 417 13.40 -8.55 -10.88
C LEU A 417 13.12 -7.98 -9.48
N GLY A 418 12.79 -6.68 -9.38
CA GLY A 418 12.53 -5.99 -8.12
C GLY A 418 13.79 -5.57 -7.34
N VAL A 419 15.00 -5.79 -7.88
CA VAL A 419 16.25 -5.35 -7.27
C VAL A 419 16.31 -3.84 -7.31
N LYS A 420 16.65 -3.23 -6.16
CA LYS A 420 16.78 -1.78 -6.00
C LYS A 420 18.21 -1.40 -5.66
N GLU A 421 18.75 -0.43 -6.40
CA GLU A 421 20.07 0.13 -6.15
C GLU A 421 20.02 1.65 -6.08
N LEU A 422 20.76 2.21 -5.15
CA LEU A 422 20.93 3.65 -4.99
C LEU A 422 22.20 4.09 -5.73
N VAL A 423 22.04 5.03 -6.67
CA VAL A 423 23.16 5.50 -7.49
C VAL A 423 23.32 7.01 -7.42
N GLU A 424 24.58 7.44 -7.39
CA GLU A 424 25.00 8.82 -7.54
C GLU A 424 25.60 9.00 -8.94
N LEU A 425 24.96 9.86 -9.74
CA LEU A 425 25.38 10.19 -11.10
C LEU A 425 25.87 11.63 -11.16
N GLU A 426 27.07 11.81 -11.70
CA GLU A 426 27.60 13.11 -12.03
C GLU A 426 27.01 13.65 -13.32
N GLN A 427 27.24 14.93 -13.63
CA GLN A 427 26.72 15.53 -14.85
C GLN A 427 27.24 14.80 -16.10
N GLU A 428 28.50 14.38 -16.09
CA GLU A 428 29.12 13.66 -17.21
C GLU A 428 28.50 12.29 -17.46
N ASP A 429 28.10 11.58 -16.40
CA ASP A 429 27.44 10.27 -16.50
C ASP A 429 26.10 10.35 -17.25
N LEU A 430 25.41 11.47 -17.17
CA LEU A 430 24.12 11.68 -17.82
C LEU A 430 24.23 12.33 -19.22
N ILE A 431 25.37 12.93 -19.57
CA ILE A 431 25.60 13.53 -20.88
C ILE A 431 26.09 12.50 -21.89
N SER A 432 26.96 11.59 -21.47
CA SER A 432 27.52 10.54 -22.32
C SER A 432 26.75 9.23 -22.15
N LEU A 433 26.14 8.74 -23.24
CA LEU A 433 25.46 7.44 -23.25
C LEU A 433 26.39 6.30 -22.79
N GLN A 434 27.67 6.34 -23.20
CA GLN A 434 28.64 5.32 -22.83
C GLN A 434 28.95 5.34 -21.32
N LYS A 435 29.19 6.53 -20.74
CA LYS A 435 29.42 6.69 -19.30
C LYS A 435 28.16 6.28 -18.51
N PHE A 436 26.99 6.66 -18.98
CA PHE A 436 25.72 6.26 -18.39
C PHE A 436 25.58 4.73 -18.32
N LYS A 437 25.75 4.05 -19.47
CA LYS A 437 25.72 2.57 -19.52
C LYS A 437 26.72 1.95 -18.58
N GLN A 438 27.98 2.36 -18.65
CA GLN A 438 29.04 1.86 -17.77
C GLN A 438 28.67 2.00 -16.29
N LYS A 439 28.11 3.15 -15.90
CA LYS A 439 27.74 3.44 -14.52
C LYS A 439 26.58 2.58 -14.02
N VAL A 440 25.49 2.46 -14.80
CA VAL A 440 24.31 1.69 -14.39
C VAL A 440 24.57 0.19 -14.43
N GLU A 441 25.31 -0.31 -15.43
CA GLU A 441 25.65 -1.73 -15.57
C GLU A 441 26.67 -2.19 -14.49
N SER A 442 27.50 -1.29 -13.96
CA SER A 442 28.39 -1.60 -12.84
C SER A 442 27.67 -1.90 -11.52
N LEU A 443 26.39 -1.59 -11.42
CA LEU A 443 25.55 -1.87 -10.24
C LEU A 443 24.92 -3.28 -10.27
N GLY A 444 25.07 -4.01 -11.39
CA GLY A 444 24.51 -5.35 -11.55
C GLY A 444 23.62 -5.47 -12.79
N ASN A 445 22.49 -6.16 -12.67
CA ASN A 445 21.57 -6.38 -13.80
C ASN A 445 20.71 -5.14 -14.10
N PHE A 446 21.36 -4.07 -14.57
CA PHE A 446 20.72 -2.83 -15.02
C PHE A 446 21.21 -2.49 -16.42
N VAL A 447 20.45 -2.86 -17.46
CA VAL A 447 20.87 -2.74 -18.86
C VAL A 447 20.10 -1.65 -19.57
N TRP A 448 20.81 -0.69 -20.17
CA TRP A 448 20.23 0.35 -21.03
C TRP A 448 20.44 -0.02 -22.52
N LYS A 449 19.35 -0.25 -23.25
CA LYS A 449 19.33 -0.72 -24.64
C LYS A 449 19.19 0.43 -25.66
N ALA A 450 18.60 1.55 -25.22
CA ALA A 450 18.25 2.66 -26.09
C ALA A 450 19.44 3.58 -26.42
N GLY A 451 19.19 4.56 -27.32
CA GLY A 451 20.18 5.52 -27.80
C GLY A 451 20.22 6.86 -27.03
N ASP A 452 20.96 7.82 -27.58
CA ASP A 452 21.11 9.18 -27.00
C ASP A 452 19.81 9.98 -27.00
N LYS A 453 18.95 9.79 -28.01
CA LYS A 453 17.65 10.48 -28.10
C LYS A 453 16.75 10.11 -26.93
N GLU A 454 16.68 8.82 -26.61
CA GLU A 454 15.88 8.28 -25.51
C GLU A 454 16.46 8.68 -24.16
N LEU A 455 17.78 8.64 -24.01
CA LEU A 455 18.44 9.13 -22.80
C LEU A 455 18.16 10.63 -22.57
N THR A 456 18.10 11.42 -23.65
CA THR A 456 17.75 12.85 -23.57
C THR A 456 16.32 13.07 -23.10
N LYS A 457 15.36 12.31 -23.63
CA LYS A 457 13.95 12.35 -23.17
C LYS A 457 13.82 11.98 -21.70
N LEU A 458 14.51 10.90 -21.29
CA LEU A 458 14.56 10.48 -19.90
C LEU A 458 15.14 11.57 -18.99
N LYS A 459 16.23 12.23 -19.39
CA LYS A 459 16.82 13.35 -18.64
C LYS A 459 15.83 14.48 -18.41
N CYS A 460 15.10 14.90 -19.44
CA CYS A 460 14.09 15.95 -19.31
C CYS A 460 13.05 15.61 -18.24
N TYR A 461 12.54 14.39 -18.27
CA TYR A 461 11.61 13.89 -17.26
C TYR A 461 12.20 13.85 -15.84
N LEU A 462 13.39 13.26 -15.70
CA LEU A 462 14.04 13.10 -14.40
C LEU A 462 14.38 14.47 -13.77
N TYR A 463 14.83 15.44 -14.58
CA TYR A 463 15.23 16.75 -14.07
C TYR A 463 14.06 17.58 -13.55
N GLU A 464 12.88 17.45 -14.14
CA GLU A 464 11.67 18.12 -13.66
C GLU A 464 11.15 17.52 -12.34
N LYS A 465 11.41 16.24 -12.08
CA LYS A 465 10.94 15.53 -10.89
C LYS A 465 11.94 15.55 -9.72
N THR A 466 13.14 16.11 -9.92
CA THR A 466 14.23 16.05 -8.95
C THR A 466 14.18 17.23 -7.98
N GLU A 467 14.11 16.95 -6.68
CA GLU A 467 14.29 17.97 -5.64
C GLU A 467 15.76 18.43 -5.56
N THR A 468 16.00 19.59 -4.94
CA THR A 468 17.37 20.13 -4.75
C THR A 468 17.81 20.02 -3.32
N ALA A 469 19.08 19.63 -3.09
CA ALA A 469 19.75 19.71 -1.81
C ALA A 469 21.14 20.36 -1.95
N MET A 470 21.63 20.99 -0.89
CA MET A 470 22.95 21.60 -0.87
C MET A 470 23.93 20.73 -0.11
N GLN A 471 25.07 20.41 -0.69
CA GLN A 471 26.10 19.64 0.01
C GLN A 471 26.72 20.46 1.15
N VAL A 472 26.74 19.87 2.33
CA VAL A 472 27.47 20.41 3.48
C VAL A 472 28.92 19.95 3.36
N LYS A 473 29.83 20.88 3.07
CA LYS A 473 31.28 20.61 2.92
C LYS A 473 32.06 20.75 4.23
N GLN A 474 31.54 21.56 5.13
CA GLN A 474 32.19 21.85 6.39
C GLN A 474 31.23 21.60 7.54
N PHE A 475 31.62 20.71 8.42
CA PHE A 475 30.90 20.47 9.66
C PHE A 475 31.11 21.59 10.66
N GLY A 476 30.22 21.66 11.65
CA GLY A 476 30.19 22.73 12.62
C GLY A 476 29.18 23.82 12.27
N TRP A 477 29.42 25.02 12.77
CA TRP A 477 28.53 26.16 12.57
C TRP A 477 28.46 26.58 11.09
N ASN A 478 27.24 26.72 10.61
CA ASN A 478 26.95 27.21 9.26
C ASN A 478 26.30 28.59 9.32
N ARG A 479 26.73 29.50 8.44
CA ARG A 479 26.19 30.89 8.37
C ARG A 479 24.68 30.99 8.13
N LYS A 480 24.05 29.90 7.69
CA LYS A 480 22.60 29.78 7.55
C LYS A 480 21.87 29.53 8.87
N GLY A 481 22.56 29.56 10.00
CA GLY A 481 22.00 29.47 11.33
C GLY A 481 21.70 28.04 11.79
N PHE A 482 22.61 27.09 11.50
CA PHE A 482 22.54 25.74 12.02
C PHE A 482 23.94 25.16 12.29
N TYR A 483 24.02 24.08 13.03
CA TYR A 483 25.22 23.33 13.31
C TYR A 483 25.16 21.95 12.63
N ALA A 484 26.11 21.65 11.73
CA ALA A 484 26.14 20.39 10.98
C ALA A 484 27.05 19.36 11.63
N PHE A 485 26.54 18.14 11.78
CA PHE A 485 27.23 16.93 12.17
C PHE A 485 27.21 15.92 11.03
N GLY A 486 28.00 14.85 11.10
CA GLY A 486 27.98 13.80 10.10
C GLY A 486 26.63 13.05 10.04
N ASN A 487 25.96 12.89 11.18
CA ASN A 487 24.69 12.19 11.33
C ASN A 487 23.46 13.09 11.32
N GLY A 488 23.60 14.41 11.11
CA GLY A 488 22.44 15.32 11.05
C GLY A 488 22.79 16.77 11.27
N ILE A 489 21.75 17.59 11.41
CA ILE A 489 21.84 19.04 11.59
C ILE A 489 21.04 19.46 12.83
N PHE A 490 21.65 20.28 13.68
CA PHE A 490 21.00 20.96 14.77
C PHE A 490 20.67 22.41 14.36
N ASP A 491 19.40 22.76 14.32
CA ASP A 491 18.91 24.05 13.80
C ASP A 491 18.83 25.17 14.85
N GLY A 492 19.31 24.88 16.06
CA GLY A 492 19.24 25.75 17.22
C GLY A 492 18.05 25.42 18.15
N LYS A 493 17.14 24.55 17.73
CA LYS A 493 15.98 24.09 18.51
C LYS A 493 15.93 22.57 18.61
N SER A 494 16.09 21.88 17.50
CA SER A 494 15.99 20.43 17.39
C SER A 494 17.11 19.85 16.52
N PHE A 495 17.40 18.57 16.73
CA PHE A 495 18.30 17.81 15.89
C PHE A 495 17.51 17.08 14.83
N HIS A 496 17.85 17.29 13.57
CA HIS A 496 17.29 16.63 12.41
C HIS A 496 18.29 15.59 11.91
N ALA A 497 17.96 14.33 12.12
CA ALA A 497 18.81 13.22 11.67
C ALA A 497 18.84 13.14 10.13
N VAL A 498 19.94 12.66 9.59
CA VAL A 498 20.09 12.35 8.17
C VAL A 498 19.23 11.13 7.81
N ASP A 499 18.56 11.18 6.65
CA ASP A 499 17.82 10.04 6.12
C ASP A 499 18.74 9.02 5.41
N ASP A 500 18.16 7.91 4.95
CA ASP A 500 18.87 6.83 4.23
C ASP A 500 19.61 7.31 2.96
N TYR A 501 19.21 8.42 2.41
CA TYR A 501 19.80 9.01 1.21
C TYR A 501 20.90 10.04 1.52
N GLY A 502 21.14 10.31 2.79
CA GLY A 502 22.08 11.32 3.22
C GLY A 502 21.48 12.73 3.27
N ILE A 503 20.16 12.85 3.31
CA ILE A 503 19.46 14.15 3.25
C ILE A 503 18.90 14.55 4.62
N VAL A 504 19.04 15.82 4.94
CA VAL A 504 18.36 16.49 6.07
C VAL A 504 17.47 17.59 5.51
N ARG A 505 16.18 17.54 5.87
CA ARG A 505 15.18 18.54 5.48
C ARG A 505 14.95 19.52 6.62
N LEU A 506 15.24 20.82 6.38
CA LEU A 506 15.07 21.88 7.38
C LEU A 506 13.90 22.85 7.04
N GLY A 507 12.86 22.36 6.38
CA GLY A 507 11.71 23.17 6.01
C GLY A 507 12.11 24.39 5.17
N ASP A 508 11.80 25.59 5.64
CA ASP A 508 12.07 26.86 4.92
C ASP A 508 13.58 27.11 4.69
N LYS A 509 14.46 26.47 5.46
CA LYS A 509 15.91 26.59 5.30
C LYS A 509 16.46 25.69 4.18
N GLY A 510 15.62 24.80 3.61
CA GLY A 510 15.96 23.94 2.47
C GLY A 510 16.51 22.56 2.87
N ASN A 511 16.95 21.81 1.85
CA ASN A 511 17.47 20.45 2.01
C ASN A 511 19.01 20.47 1.96
N TYR A 512 19.64 19.63 2.80
CA TYR A 512 21.09 19.52 2.92
C TYR A 512 21.54 18.07 2.76
N TYR A 513 22.67 17.86 2.06
CA TYR A 513 23.26 16.55 1.83
C TYR A 513 24.47 16.32 2.73
N LEU A 514 24.44 15.24 3.49
CA LEU A 514 25.46 14.76 4.40
C LEU A 514 25.80 13.30 4.03
N PRO A 515 26.81 13.05 3.18
CA PRO A 515 27.04 11.74 2.57
C PRO A 515 27.48 10.65 3.57
N ALA A 516 28.06 11.02 4.72
CA ALA A 516 28.72 10.09 5.63
C ALA A 516 27.83 8.91 6.09
N TYR A 517 26.53 9.11 6.21
CA TYR A 517 25.55 8.10 6.64
C TYR A 517 24.58 7.66 5.52
N SER A 518 24.78 8.13 4.28
CA SER A 518 24.00 7.67 3.14
C SER A 518 24.26 6.18 2.87
N LYS A 519 23.22 5.45 2.46
CA LYS A 519 23.31 4.04 2.05
C LYS A 519 24.35 3.79 0.95
N ILE A 520 24.59 4.77 0.06
CA ILE A 520 25.63 4.67 -0.99
C ILE A 520 27.02 4.37 -0.41
N TYR A 521 27.30 4.89 0.80
CA TYR A 521 28.60 4.79 1.45
C TYR A 521 28.59 3.92 2.70
N LYS A 522 27.44 3.32 3.06
CA LYS A 522 27.28 2.56 4.31
C LYS A 522 28.28 1.41 4.43
N GLU A 523 28.49 0.67 3.35
CA GLU A 523 29.40 -0.49 3.31
C GLU A 523 30.86 -0.10 2.99
N LYS A 524 31.10 1.15 2.57
CA LYS A 524 32.41 1.66 2.24
C LYS A 524 33.08 2.23 3.50
N THR A 525 33.62 1.36 4.34
CA THR A 525 34.15 1.71 5.67
C THR A 525 35.26 2.73 5.65
N ASP A 526 36.01 2.82 4.53
CA ASP A 526 37.12 3.76 4.38
C ASP A 526 36.70 5.19 4.06
N TYR A 527 35.47 5.36 3.58
CA TYR A 527 34.91 6.69 3.30
C TYR A 527 34.30 7.31 4.58
N PHE A 528 34.56 8.58 4.78
CA PHE A 528 33.98 9.37 5.88
C PHE A 528 34.28 8.82 7.30
N LYS A 529 35.45 8.19 7.51
CA LYS A 529 35.84 7.69 8.84
C LYS A 529 35.84 8.79 9.91
N PHE A 530 36.37 9.96 9.57
CA PHE A 530 36.43 11.09 10.49
C PHE A 530 35.05 11.56 10.89
N GLU A 531 34.16 11.73 9.92
CA GLU A 531 32.79 12.19 10.13
C GLU A 531 31.98 11.22 10.97
N ARG A 532 32.15 9.91 10.76
CA ARG A 532 31.47 8.86 11.50
C ARG A 532 31.99 8.68 12.92
N GLN A 533 33.26 8.90 13.15
CA GLN A 533 33.91 8.70 14.45
C GLN A 533 33.89 9.96 15.33
N PHE A 534 34.16 11.13 14.76
CA PHE A 534 34.45 12.34 15.51
C PHE A 534 33.45 13.48 15.33
N VAL A 535 32.66 13.46 14.26
CA VAL A 535 31.72 14.56 13.94
C VAL A 535 30.29 14.07 13.90
N HIS A 536 29.88 13.28 14.89
CA HIS A 536 28.49 12.85 15.04
C HIS A 536 27.94 13.28 16.41
N LEU A 537 26.65 13.62 16.44
CA LEU A 537 25.99 14.00 17.67
C LEU A 537 25.33 12.76 18.31
N HIS A 538 25.76 12.47 19.53
CA HIS A 538 25.07 11.54 20.42
C HIS A 538 24.45 12.30 21.58
N PHE A 539 23.19 11.98 21.87
CA PHE A 539 22.56 12.48 23.09
C PHE A 539 23.00 11.63 24.27
N SER A 540 23.72 12.26 25.21
CA SER A 540 24.15 11.61 26.44
C SER A 540 23.09 11.78 27.54
N MET A 541 22.95 10.77 28.41
CA MET A 541 22.17 10.89 29.64
C MET A 541 22.90 11.71 30.73
N VAL A 542 24.20 11.98 30.54
CA VAL A 542 24.98 12.81 31.45
C VAL A 542 24.73 14.29 31.13
N SER A 543 24.28 15.04 32.12
CA SER A 543 24.06 16.49 31.94
C SER A 543 25.39 17.22 31.73
N LEU A 544 25.36 18.36 31.01
CA LEU A 544 26.52 19.21 30.83
C LEU A 544 27.10 19.66 32.17
N HIS A 545 26.24 19.91 33.17
CA HIS A 545 26.64 20.27 34.53
C HIS A 545 27.47 19.16 35.18
N GLU A 546 27.01 17.93 35.12
CA GLU A 546 27.74 16.79 35.72
C GLU A 546 29.03 16.53 34.96
N PHE A 547 29.03 16.58 33.63
CA PHE A 547 30.24 16.45 32.82
C PHE A 547 31.27 17.53 33.17
N THR A 548 30.88 18.80 33.24
CA THR A 548 31.82 19.89 33.55
C THR A 548 32.31 19.83 35.00
N ARG A 549 31.44 19.42 35.94
CA ARG A 549 31.84 19.19 37.33
C ARG A 549 32.94 18.13 37.43
N GLN A 550 32.81 16.99 36.75
CA GLN A 550 33.79 15.93 36.72
C GLN A 550 35.09 16.40 36.02
N LEU A 551 34.96 17.06 34.88
CA LEU A 551 36.10 17.59 34.13
C LEU A 551 36.96 18.55 34.98
N PHE A 552 36.27 19.49 35.69
CA PHE A 552 36.97 20.48 36.51
C PHE A 552 37.56 19.85 37.82
N LEU A 553 36.91 18.81 38.32
CA LEU A 553 37.41 18.08 39.47
C LEU A 553 38.76 17.37 39.14
N VAL A 554 38.84 16.78 37.93
CA VAL A 554 40.01 16.01 37.50
C VAL A 554 41.17 16.93 37.02
N PHE A 555 40.86 17.95 36.23
CA PHE A 555 41.85 18.75 35.52
C PHE A 555 41.99 20.18 36.07
N GLY A 556 41.23 20.58 37.08
CA GLY A 556 41.32 21.89 37.69
C GLY A 556 41.14 23.04 36.70
N ASP A 557 41.99 24.06 36.79
CA ASP A 557 41.93 25.25 35.92
C ASP A 557 42.24 24.94 34.45
N ASN A 558 43.12 23.97 34.19
CA ASN A 558 43.40 23.50 32.83
C ASN A 558 42.14 22.91 32.18
N GLY A 559 41.34 22.18 32.96
CA GLY A 559 40.04 21.68 32.50
C GLY A 559 39.08 22.80 32.15
N ARG A 560 39.02 23.87 32.93
CA ARG A 560 38.21 25.05 32.67
C ARG A 560 38.62 25.77 31.40
N VAL A 561 39.92 26.04 31.24
CA VAL A 561 40.49 26.69 30.06
C VAL A 561 40.26 25.84 28.81
N GLY A 562 40.51 24.54 28.89
CA GLY A 562 40.27 23.60 27.78
C GLY A 562 38.79 23.55 27.38
N PHE A 563 37.90 23.53 28.34
CA PHE A 563 36.44 23.55 28.07
C PHE A 563 35.99 24.85 27.43
N CYS A 564 36.46 26.01 27.92
CA CYS A 564 36.17 27.32 27.31
C CYS A 564 36.70 27.42 25.88
N PHE A 565 37.90 26.90 25.63
CA PHE A 565 38.47 26.82 24.29
C PHE A 565 37.66 25.93 23.37
N TYR A 566 37.23 24.75 23.85
CA TYR A 566 36.35 23.84 23.12
C TYR A 566 35.07 24.56 22.73
N LEU A 567 34.38 25.24 23.65
CA LEU A 567 33.18 26.03 23.35
C LEU A 567 33.47 27.11 22.30
N ALA A 568 34.64 27.83 22.40
CA ALA A 568 35.02 28.81 21.41
C ALA A 568 35.20 28.19 20.00
N THR A 569 35.69 26.96 19.89
CA THR A 569 35.84 26.27 18.58
C THR A 569 34.49 26.00 17.92
N LEU A 570 33.44 25.74 18.68
CA LEU A 570 32.10 25.55 18.15
C LEU A 570 31.55 26.83 17.48
N PHE A 571 31.98 28.00 17.97
CA PHE A 571 31.56 29.33 17.48
C PHE A 571 32.70 30.04 16.74
N ARG A 572 33.63 29.30 16.16
CA ARG A 572 34.86 29.81 15.54
C ARG A 572 34.64 31.03 14.64
N ASP A 573 33.65 31.01 13.76
CA ASP A 573 33.37 32.11 12.82
C ASP A 573 32.91 33.36 13.55
N ILE A 574 32.15 33.23 14.61
CA ILE A 574 31.68 34.36 15.45
C ILE A 574 32.87 34.94 16.20
N VAL A 575 33.70 34.07 16.80
CA VAL A 575 34.92 34.51 17.51
C VAL A 575 35.86 35.25 16.56
N ARG A 576 36.11 34.74 15.35
CA ARG A 576 36.95 35.40 14.34
C ARG A 576 36.36 36.75 13.87
N LEU A 577 35.06 36.86 13.73
CA LEU A 577 34.41 38.12 13.36
C LEU A 577 34.56 39.18 14.48
N ALA A 578 34.46 38.77 15.74
CA ALA A 578 34.57 39.66 16.89
C ALA A 578 36.00 40.05 17.20
N SER A 579 36.96 39.11 17.18
CA SER A 579 38.35 39.34 17.61
C SER A 579 39.37 39.42 16.47
N ARG A 580 38.93 39.25 15.21
CA ARG A 580 39.75 39.21 13.97
C ARG A 580 40.80 38.07 13.93
N SER A 581 40.85 37.27 14.96
CA SER A 581 41.74 36.09 15.07
C SER A 581 41.02 34.98 15.84
N PHE A 582 41.58 33.78 15.80
CA PHE A 582 41.14 32.70 16.68
C PHE A 582 42.30 32.31 17.60
N PRO A 583 42.08 32.21 18.91
CA PRO A 583 43.16 31.92 19.85
C PRO A 583 43.74 30.53 19.61
N ILE A 584 45.03 30.41 19.91
CA ILE A 584 45.73 29.11 19.99
C ILE A 584 45.72 28.69 21.46
N LEU A 585 45.33 27.46 21.75
CA LEU A 585 45.42 26.89 23.08
C LEU A 585 46.80 26.25 23.26
N ASP A 586 47.55 26.70 24.25
CA ASP A 586 48.76 26.09 24.75
C ASP A 586 48.50 25.68 26.21
N LEU A 587 48.55 24.35 26.49
CA LEU A 587 48.20 23.75 27.77
C LEU A 587 49.43 23.22 28.48
#